data_5e1e82ee1da0b7b8b812ca8e5ca82478
#
_entry.id   5e1e82ee1da0b7b8b812ca8e5ca82478
#
_cell.length_a   1.000
_cell.length_b   1.000
_cell.length_c   1.000
_cell.angle_alpha   90.00
_cell.angle_beta   90.00
_cell.angle_gamma   90.00
#
_symmetry.space_group_name_H-M   'P 1'
#
loop_
_entity.id
_entity.type
_entity.pdbx_description
1 polymer ?
#
loop_
_entity_poly.entity_id
_entity_poly.type
_entity_poly.pdbx_seq_one_letter_code
_entity_poly.pdbx_strand_id
1 'polypeptide(L)'
;MTEDKIKEIQKRVQKAPVTGGRSNKLGRISFEDLVFVPAQLKNRPVDYYREKIEAKTIIGKLSKKPIELETPIIIGAMSFGALNREIKTILAIASTLAGTCENTGEGGMLEEDRKHSKYLIAQYASGRF
;
A
#
# COMPACT_ATOMS: atom_id res chain seq x y z
N MET A 1 -10.50 16.17 -24.69
CA MET A 1 -9.52 16.35 -23.58
C MET A 1 -9.48 17.85 -23.30
N THR A 2 -9.69 18.28 -22.06
CA THR A 2 -9.73 19.71 -21.72
C THR A 2 -8.32 20.32 -21.77
N GLU A 3 -8.23 21.61 -22.08
CA GLU A 3 -6.97 22.35 -22.19
C GLU A 3 -6.13 22.28 -20.91
N ASP A 4 -6.81 22.28 -19.75
CA ASP A 4 -6.17 22.14 -18.44
C ASP A 4 -5.48 20.78 -18.24
N LYS A 5 -6.06 19.68 -18.76
CA LYS A 5 -5.43 18.37 -18.70
C LYS A 5 -4.16 18.29 -19.55
N ILE A 6 -4.16 18.95 -20.70
CA ILE A 6 -2.98 19.05 -21.58
C ILE A 6 -1.86 19.81 -20.88
N LYS A 7 -2.17 20.96 -20.28
CA LYS A 7 -1.19 21.77 -19.51
C LYS A 7 -0.63 21.00 -18.32
N GLU A 8 -1.46 20.21 -17.64
CA GLU A 8 -1.00 19.38 -16.52
C GLU A 8 -0.07 18.25 -16.98
N ILE A 9 -0.38 17.58 -18.10
CA ILE A 9 0.49 16.56 -18.70
C ILE A 9 1.83 17.17 -19.09
N GLN A 10 1.83 18.32 -19.77
CA GLN A 10 3.05 19.02 -20.15
C GLN A 10 3.92 19.39 -18.95
N LYS A 11 3.31 19.86 -17.85
CA LYS A 11 4.00 20.17 -16.60
C LYS A 11 4.62 18.92 -15.96
N ARG A 12 3.94 17.80 -16.02
CA ARG A 12 4.45 16.50 -15.52
C ARG A 12 5.65 16.01 -16.34
N VAL A 13 5.60 16.16 -17.66
CA VAL A 13 6.70 15.77 -18.55
C VAL A 13 7.94 16.64 -18.33
N GLN A 14 7.76 17.95 -18.13
CA GLN A 14 8.88 18.87 -17.99
C GLN A 14 9.54 18.87 -16.61
N LYS A 15 8.78 18.69 -15.54
CA LYS A 15 9.28 18.87 -14.16
C LYS A 15 9.16 17.62 -13.28
N ALA A 16 8.61 16.53 -13.82
CA ALA A 16 8.33 15.30 -13.03
C ALA A 16 7.82 15.59 -11.59
N PRO A 17 6.89 16.54 -11.37
CA PRO A 17 6.42 16.84 -10.04
C PRO A 17 5.63 15.65 -9.50
N VAL A 18 5.80 15.35 -8.23
CA VAL A 18 4.94 14.40 -7.54
C VAL A 18 3.52 14.97 -7.54
N THR A 19 2.63 14.39 -8.33
CA THR A 19 1.22 14.80 -8.40
C THR A 19 0.36 13.67 -7.89
N GLY A 20 -0.33 13.89 -6.77
CA GLY A 20 -1.33 12.96 -6.27
C GLY A 20 -2.57 12.87 -7.18
N GLY A 21 -3.33 11.80 -7.04
CA GLY A 21 -4.64 11.69 -7.68
C GLY A 21 -5.57 12.81 -7.20
N ARG A 22 -6.38 13.36 -8.12
CA ARG A 22 -7.38 14.39 -7.81
C ARG A 22 -8.78 13.82 -7.87
N SER A 23 -9.53 14.00 -6.80
CA SER A 23 -11.00 13.98 -6.88
C SER A 23 -11.50 15.35 -7.31
N ASN A 24 -12.35 15.42 -8.33
CA ASN A 24 -12.88 16.69 -8.85
C ASN A 24 -13.96 17.32 -7.94
N LYS A 25 -14.44 16.61 -6.92
CA LYS A 25 -15.58 17.03 -6.09
C LYS A 25 -15.27 17.20 -4.61
N LEU A 26 -14.18 16.62 -4.14
CA LEU A 26 -13.73 16.76 -2.77
C LEU A 26 -12.40 17.50 -2.78
N GLY A 27 -12.22 18.48 -1.91
CA GLY A 27 -10.94 19.13 -1.69
C GLY A 27 -9.83 18.10 -1.47
N ARG A 28 -8.58 18.46 -1.56
CA ARG A 28 -7.47 17.59 -1.21
C ARG A 28 -7.64 17.16 0.25
N ILE A 29 -7.94 15.90 0.46
CA ILE A 29 -7.86 15.31 1.79
C ILE A 29 -6.39 14.94 2.03
N SER A 30 -5.80 15.46 3.08
CA SER A 30 -4.44 15.14 3.52
C SER A 30 -4.47 14.43 4.86
N PHE A 31 -3.35 13.91 5.30
CA PHE A 31 -3.23 13.36 6.65
C PHE A 31 -3.42 14.43 7.73
N GLU A 32 -3.22 15.72 7.41
CA GLU A 32 -3.45 16.84 8.31
C GLU A 32 -4.94 17.11 8.57
N ASP A 33 -5.81 16.64 7.67
CA ASP A 33 -7.27 16.73 7.83
C ASP A 33 -7.83 15.60 8.70
N LEU A 34 -7.00 14.64 9.08
CA LEU A 34 -7.38 13.52 9.94
C LEU A 34 -6.98 13.79 11.38
N VAL A 35 -7.92 13.60 12.28
CA VAL A 35 -7.67 13.69 13.72
C VAL A 35 -8.08 12.40 14.40
N PHE A 36 -7.29 11.97 15.38
CA PHE A 36 -7.68 10.89 16.25
C PHE A 36 -8.74 11.41 17.23
N VAL A 37 -9.80 10.67 17.40
CA VAL A 37 -10.79 10.95 18.45
C VAL A 37 -10.32 10.26 19.73
N PRO A 38 -9.73 11.00 20.68
CA PRO A 38 -9.16 10.40 21.87
C PRO A 38 -10.26 10.03 22.89
N ALA A 39 -9.97 9.05 23.71
CA ALA A 39 -10.86 8.57 24.75
C ALA A 39 -10.25 8.67 26.15
N GLN A 40 -9.39 9.68 26.39
CA GLN A 40 -8.59 9.80 27.63
C GLN A 40 -9.42 9.88 28.90
N LEU A 41 -10.65 10.40 28.82
CA LEU A 41 -11.56 10.42 29.98
C LEU A 41 -12.12 9.04 30.34
N LYS A 42 -12.15 8.12 29.37
CA LYS A 42 -12.66 6.75 29.57
C LYS A 42 -11.53 5.74 29.73
N ASN A 43 -10.50 5.87 28.94
CA ASN A 43 -9.36 4.96 28.92
C ASN A 43 -8.07 5.75 29.12
N ARG A 44 -7.21 5.27 30.00
CA ARG A 44 -5.88 5.84 30.17
C ARG A 44 -5.11 5.73 28.84
N PRO A 45 -4.46 6.80 28.36
CA PRO A 45 -3.59 6.73 27.20
C PRO A 45 -2.43 5.74 27.42
N VAL A 46 -2.03 5.04 26.37
CA VAL A 46 -0.86 4.16 26.39
C VAL A 46 0.41 5.02 26.52
N ASP A 47 1.28 4.65 27.45
CA ASP A 47 2.57 5.31 27.60
C ASP A 47 3.59 4.65 26.66
N TYR A 48 3.89 5.32 25.55
CA TYR A 48 4.83 4.85 24.54
C TYR A 48 6.21 4.49 25.09
N TYR A 49 6.66 5.14 26.15
CA TYR A 49 7.99 4.89 26.74
C TYR A 49 8.02 3.74 27.73
N ARG A 50 6.88 3.33 28.24
CA ARG A 50 6.75 2.32 29.31
C ARG A 50 5.97 1.09 28.90
N GLU A 51 5.17 1.19 27.87
CA GLU A 51 4.26 0.14 27.45
C GLU A 51 4.58 -0.30 26.01
N LYS A 52 4.62 -1.62 25.78
CA LYS A 52 4.78 -2.17 24.44
C LYS A 52 3.50 -1.92 23.62
N ILE A 53 3.64 -1.23 22.51
CA ILE A 53 2.56 -1.06 21.54
C ILE A 53 2.62 -2.21 20.55
N GLU A 54 1.56 -3.01 20.48
CA GLU A 54 1.48 -4.14 19.56
C GLU A 54 0.77 -3.71 18.28
N ALA A 55 1.51 -3.71 17.17
CA ALA A 55 0.99 -3.39 15.84
C ALA A 55 0.73 -4.62 14.97
N LYS A 56 1.05 -5.83 15.48
CA LYS A 56 0.88 -7.08 14.73
C LYS A 56 -0.56 -7.29 14.31
N THR A 57 -0.73 -7.69 13.07
CA THR A 57 -2.04 -7.92 12.46
C THR A 57 -2.08 -9.30 11.85
N ILE A 58 -3.15 -10.05 12.14
CA ILE A 58 -3.34 -11.40 11.62
C ILE A 58 -4.47 -11.38 10.59
N ILE A 59 -4.13 -11.76 9.35
CA ILE A 59 -5.09 -11.94 8.27
C ILE A 59 -5.46 -13.42 8.18
N GLY A 60 -6.75 -13.71 8.06
CA GLY A 60 -7.25 -15.08 7.94
C GLY A 60 -7.08 -15.89 9.20
N LYS A 61 -7.45 -15.35 10.37
CA LYS A 61 -7.36 -16.02 11.67
C LYS A 61 -7.97 -17.42 11.71
N LEU A 62 -8.99 -17.68 10.89
CA LEU A 62 -9.67 -18.98 10.80
C LEU A 62 -9.09 -19.87 9.69
N SER A 63 -8.08 -19.43 8.96
CA SER A 63 -7.44 -20.23 7.92
C SER A 63 -6.45 -21.22 8.53
N LYS A 64 -6.14 -22.28 7.76
CA LYS A 64 -5.10 -23.27 8.18
C LYS A 64 -3.70 -22.66 8.25
N LYS A 65 -3.47 -21.55 7.53
CA LYS A 65 -2.19 -20.82 7.49
C LYS A 65 -2.48 -19.33 7.53
N PRO A 66 -2.69 -18.72 8.69
CA PRO A 66 -2.88 -17.29 8.81
C PRO A 66 -1.61 -16.55 8.40
N ILE A 67 -1.77 -15.32 7.93
CA ILE A 67 -0.67 -14.41 7.62
C ILE A 67 -0.50 -13.46 8.80
N GLU A 68 0.68 -13.44 9.39
CA GLU A 68 1.03 -12.53 10.47
C GLU A 68 1.88 -11.37 9.94
N LEU A 69 1.35 -10.17 10.02
CA LEU A 69 2.02 -8.94 9.62
C LEU A 69 2.56 -8.22 10.85
N GLU A 70 3.73 -7.64 10.74
CA GLU A 70 4.32 -6.81 11.80
C GLU A 70 3.61 -5.44 11.94
N THR A 71 2.88 -5.03 10.90
CA THR A 71 2.13 -3.76 10.85
C THR A 71 0.83 -3.94 10.04
N PRO A 72 -0.24 -3.17 10.34
CA PRO A 72 -1.48 -3.22 9.57
C PRO A 72 -1.39 -2.49 8.21
N ILE A 73 -0.22 -2.44 7.62
CA ILE A 73 0.03 -1.79 6.33
C ILE A 73 0.47 -2.84 5.33
N ILE A 74 -0.15 -2.84 4.14
CA ILE A 74 0.14 -3.76 3.05
C ILE A 74 0.55 -2.95 1.82
N ILE A 75 1.49 -3.46 1.02
CA ILE A 75 1.81 -2.87 -0.27
C ILE A 75 0.64 -3.12 -1.22
N GLY A 76 0.08 -2.02 -1.76
CA GLY A 76 -1.07 -2.08 -2.66
C GLY A 76 -0.78 -2.84 -3.96
N ALA A 77 -1.82 -3.38 -4.57
CA ALA A 77 -1.72 -4.10 -5.83
C ALA A 77 -1.17 -3.22 -6.97
N MET A 78 -0.08 -3.64 -7.57
CA MET A 78 0.55 -2.96 -8.71
C MET A 78 0.99 -3.98 -9.74
N SER A 79 0.34 -3.95 -10.91
CA SER A 79 0.52 -4.95 -11.97
C SER A 79 1.87 -4.86 -12.64
N PHE A 80 2.43 -6.01 -13.03
CA PHE A 80 3.46 -6.06 -14.05
C PHE A 80 2.89 -5.53 -15.37
N GLY A 81 3.62 -4.60 -15.98
CA GLY A 81 3.12 -3.83 -17.13
C GLY A 81 2.79 -2.38 -16.76
N ALA A 82 2.19 -2.11 -15.58
CA ALA A 82 2.16 -0.79 -14.97
C ALA A 82 3.51 -0.45 -14.31
N LEU A 83 4.13 -1.45 -13.68
CA LEU A 83 5.50 -1.40 -13.17
C LEU A 83 6.41 -2.33 -13.99
N ASN A 84 7.69 -2.01 -14.04
CA ASN A 84 8.71 -2.89 -14.59
C ASN A 84 9.14 -3.97 -13.58
N ARG A 85 9.93 -4.94 -14.04
CA ARG A 85 10.43 -6.07 -13.24
C ARG A 85 11.27 -5.63 -12.05
N GLU A 86 12.11 -4.61 -12.23
CA GLU A 86 12.99 -4.11 -11.18
C GLU A 86 12.20 -3.53 -10.00
N ILE A 87 11.22 -2.69 -10.28
CA ILE A 87 10.36 -2.10 -9.25
C ILE A 87 9.55 -3.18 -8.54
N LYS A 88 9.00 -4.15 -9.26
CA LYS A 88 8.30 -5.31 -8.68
C LYS A 88 9.22 -6.07 -7.71
N THR A 89 10.44 -6.35 -8.12
CA THR A 89 11.44 -7.03 -7.29
C THR A 89 11.77 -6.23 -6.02
N ILE A 90 11.93 -4.91 -6.16
CA ILE A 90 12.18 -4.02 -5.01
C ILE A 90 11.01 -4.06 -4.02
N LEU A 91 9.77 -4.02 -4.51
CA LEU A 91 8.57 -4.09 -3.66
C LEU A 91 8.46 -5.44 -2.93
N ALA A 92 8.79 -6.54 -3.61
CA ALA A 92 8.83 -7.86 -3.01
C ALA A 92 9.85 -7.94 -1.85
N ILE A 93 11.06 -7.43 -2.06
CA ILE A 93 12.10 -7.33 -1.03
C ILE A 93 11.64 -6.41 0.12
N ALA A 94 11.12 -5.24 -0.21
CA ALA A 94 10.66 -4.26 0.77
C ALA A 94 9.53 -4.80 1.65
N SER A 95 8.57 -5.54 1.07
CA SER A 95 7.49 -6.18 1.82
C SER A 95 8.01 -7.15 2.87
N THR A 96 9.01 -7.93 2.49
CA THR A 96 9.65 -8.91 3.40
C THR A 96 10.43 -8.22 4.51
N LEU A 97 11.20 -7.18 4.18
CA LEU A 97 11.95 -6.41 5.19
C LEU A 97 11.03 -5.68 6.17
N ALA A 98 9.90 -5.18 5.70
CA ALA A 98 8.90 -4.52 6.53
C ALA A 98 7.98 -5.50 7.30
N GLY A 99 8.14 -6.80 7.11
CA GLY A 99 7.29 -7.81 7.75
C GLY A 99 5.81 -7.73 7.31
N THR A 100 5.59 -7.34 6.06
CA THR A 100 4.24 -7.21 5.47
C THR A 100 4.12 -8.05 4.20
N CYS A 101 3.02 -7.88 3.48
CA CYS A 101 2.81 -8.56 2.20
C CYS A 101 2.76 -7.61 1.02
N GLU A 102 3.15 -8.15 -0.13
CA GLU A 102 2.98 -7.58 -1.45
C GLU A 102 1.77 -8.18 -2.16
N ASN A 103 1.26 -7.49 -3.17
CA ASN A 103 0.21 -7.97 -4.05
C ASN A 103 0.71 -7.91 -5.51
N THR A 104 0.55 -9.02 -6.24
CA THR A 104 1.03 -9.13 -7.62
C THR A 104 0.39 -8.12 -8.58
N GLY A 105 -0.81 -7.63 -8.26
CA GLY A 105 -1.65 -6.94 -9.23
C GLY A 105 -2.20 -7.91 -10.29
N GLU A 106 -2.84 -7.38 -11.31
CA GLU A 106 -3.56 -8.15 -12.35
C GLU A 106 -2.69 -8.65 -13.50
N GLY A 107 -1.44 -8.18 -13.59
CA GLY A 107 -0.50 -8.52 -14.68
C GLY A 107 0.19 -9.87 -14.53
N GLY A 108 -0.22 -10.69 -13.59
CA GLY A 108 0.40 -11.97 -13.27
C GLY A 108 1.51 -11.88 -12.23
N MET A 109 1.89 -13.04 -11.71
CA MET A 109 2.95 -13.18 -10.71
C MET A 109 4.28 -13.40 -11.40
N LEU A 110 5.28 -12.60 -11.09
CA LEU A 110 6.66 -12.83 -11.50
C LEU A 110 7.34 -13.84 -10.57
N GLU A 111 8.36 -14.54 -11.09
CA GLU A 111 9.18 -15.43 -10.28
C GLU A 111 9.87 -14.67 -9.13
N GLU A 112 10.30 -13.45 -9.40
CA GLU A 112 10.92 -12.56 -8.42
C GLU A 112 9.95 -12.17 -7.28
N ASP A 113 8.68 -11.90 -7.59
CA ASP A 113 7.66 -11.64 -6.58
C ASP A 113 7.60 -12.83 -5.61
N ARG A 114 7.50 -14.04 -6.15
CA ARG A 114 7.41 -15.26 -5.33
C ARG A 114 8.70 -15.57 -4.58
N LYS A 115 9.85 -15.32 -5.17
CA LYS A 115 11.17 -15.59 -4.59
C LYS A 115 11.48 -14.68 -3.42
N HIS A 116 11.11 -13.41 -3.50
CA HIS A 116 11.54 -12.37 -2.56
C HIS A 116 10.47 -11.98 -1.54
N SER A 117 9.18 -12.29 -1.78
CA SER A 117 8.12 -11.99 -0.82
C SER A 117 7.92 -13.13 0.16
N LYS A 118 8.03 -12.85 1.45
CA LYS A 118 7.64 -13.77 2.52
C LYS A 118 6.14 -14.09 2.44
N TYR A 119 5.32 -13.04 2.30
CA TYR A 119 3.89 -13.12 2.12
C TYR A 119 3.49 -12.43 0.81
N LEU A 120 2.88 -13.19 -0.08
CA LEU A 120 2.49 -12.71 -1.40
C LEU A 120 1.00 -12.97 -1.63
N ILE A 121 0.26 -11.93 -1.98
CA ILE A 121 -1.12 -11.99 -2.40
C ILE A 121 -1.15 -12.08 -3.93
N ALA A 122 -1.57 -13.23 -4.45
CA ALA A 122 -1.79 -13.38 -5.88
C ALA A 122 -3.18 -12.85 -6.24
N GLN A 123 -3.23 -11.84 -7.10
CA GLN A 123 -4.48 -11.27 -7.56
C GLN A 123 -4.97 -11.99 -8.81
N TYR A 124 -6.24 -12.35 -8.79
CA TYR A 124 -6.92 -12.92 -9.95
C TYR A 124 -7.80 -11.84 -10.60
N ALA A 125 -7.49 -11.52 -11.86
CA ALA A 125 -8.23 -10.53 -12.61
C ALA A 125 -9.58 -11.08 -13.09
N SER A 126 -10.63 -10.26 -13.04
CA SER A 126 -11.94 -10.61 -13.60
C SER A 126 -11.87 -10.90 -15.11
N GLY A 127 -10.97 -10.24 -15.83
CA GLY A 127 -10.66 -10.47 -17.25
C GLY A 127 -9.94 -11.78 -17.55
N ARG A 128 -9.47 -12.50 -16.54
CA ARG A 128 -8.79 -13.82 -16.67
C ARG A 128 -7.55 -13.81 -17.56
N PHE A 129 -6.88 -12.69 -17.62
CA PHE A 129 -5.59 -12.57 -18.34
C PHE A 129 -4.41 -12.64 -17.38
#